data_1900d23631b0c796404d0c3107c4ebef
#
_entry.id   1900d23631b0c796404d0c3107c4ebef
#
_cell.length_a   1.000
_cell.length_b   1.000
_cell.length_c   1.000
_cell.angle_alpha   90.00
_cell.angle_beta   90.00
_cell.angle_gamma   90.00
#
_symmetry.space_group_name_H-M   'P 1'
#
loop_
_entity.id
_entity.type
_entity.pdbx_description
1 polymer ?
#
loop_
_entity_poly.entity_id
_entity_poly.type
_entity_poly.pdbx_seq_one_letter_code
_entity_poly.pdbx_strand_id
1 'polypeptide(L)'
;MILADMIRLINLRLQMFGYTVTEVDSSTIEYQAEKAAQYVCNFCNFNKCPDDIPGALKFVTVDYAIGEFLEHKKTFAPNTLSMLNLDMAVKQIKAGDMDTTFAVGEGSKTHEQRLDAFINYLKSYGKTELMRHRRIKW
;
A
#
# COMPACT_ATOMS: atom_id res chain seq x y z
N MET A 1 -15.79 -3.30 -4.78
CA MET A 1 -15.10 -2.56 -3.72
C MET A 1 -15.45 -1.09 -3.80
N ILE A 2 -15.73 -0.46 -2.67
CA ILE A 2 -16.13 0.96 -2.62
C ILE A 2 -14.91 1.82 -2.33
N LEU A 3 -14.73 2.92 -3.10
CA LEU A 3 -13.60 3.82 -2.94
C LEU A 3 -13.51 4.42 -1.53
N ALA A 4 -14.66 4.78 -0.93
CA ALA A 4 -14.70 5.31 0.42
C ALA A 4 -14.15 4.33 1.45
N ASP A 5 -14.41 3.04 1.28
CA ASP A 5 -13.84 1.99 2.14
C ASP A 5 -12.33 1.88 1.99
N MET A 6 -11.82 1.99 0.77
CA MET A 6 -10.37 2.02 0.51
C MET A 6 -9.72 3.16 1.27
N ILE A 7 -10.27 4.36 1.14
CA ILE A 7 -9.72 5.57 1.78
C ILE A 7 -9.72 5.40 3.30
N ARG A 8 -10.80 4.88 3.86
CA ARG A 8 -10.91 4.60 5.30
C ARG A 8 -9.81 3.63 5.76
N LEU A 9 -9.61 2.55 5.00
CA LEU A 9 -8.60 1.54 5.34
C LEU A 9 -7.18 2.07 5.18
N ILE A 10 -6.93 2.91 4.17
CA ILE A 10 -5.63 3.55 4.00
C ILE A 10 -5.31 4.41 5.21
N ASN A 11 -6.25 5.25 5.63
CA ASN A 11 -6.07 6.11 6.80
C ASN A 11 -5.80 5.30 8.06
N LEU A 12 -6.59 4.25 8.28
CA LEU A 12 -6.46 3.39 9.44
C LEU A 12 -5.08 2.71 9.48
N ARG A 13 -4.66 2.17 8.34
CA ARG A 13 -3.39 1.46 8.24
C ARG A 13 -2.20 2.39 8.42
N LEU A 14 -2.26 3.60 7.88
CA LEU A 14 -1.21 4.60 8.09
C LEU A 14 -1.06 4.95 9.57
N GLN A 15 -2.18 5.08 10.29
CA GLN A 15 -2.14 5.31 11.73
C GLN A 15 -1.48 4.13 12.47
N MET A 16 -1.78 2.91 12.04
CA MET A 16 -1.17 1.72 12.62
C MET A 16 0.34 1.68 12.39
N PHE A 17 0.83 2.29 11.32
CA PHE A 17 2.26 2.42 11.05
C PHE A 17 2.91 3.60 11.77
N GLY A 18 2.16 4.35 12.55
CA GLY A 18 2.66 5.51 13.28
C GLY A 18 2.60 6.81 12.51
N TYR A 19 2.00 6.83 11.34
CA TYR A 19 1.87 8.04 10.53
C TYR A 19 0.59 8.80 10.90
N THR A 20 0.73 10.10 11.15
CA THR A 20 -0.42 10.97 11.43
C THR A 20 -0.89 11.62 10.13
N VAL A 21 -2.08 11.23 9.67
CA VAL A 21 -2.67 11.79 8.45
C VAL A 21 -3.15 13.21 8.71
N THR A 22 -2.77 14.13 7.84
CA THR A 22 -3.16 15.55 7.93
C THR A 22 -4.19 15.85 6.83
N GLU A 23 -4.82 17.04 6.92
CA GLU A 23 -5.77 17.49 5.90
C GLU A 23 -5.12 17.60 4.52
N VAL A 24 -3.85 18.01 4.47
CA VAL A 24 -3.09 18.10 3.21
C VAL A 24 -2.96 16.73 2.56
N ASP A 25 -2.85 15.68 3.37
CA ASP A 25 -2.71 14.31 2.87
C ASP A 25 -4.01 13.76 2.27
N SER A 26 -5.16 14.30 2.63
CA SER A 26 -6.46 13.75 2.23
C SER A 26 -6.64 13.68 0.71
N SER A 27 -6.30 14.75 -0.01
CA SER A 27 -6.41 14.73 -1.48
C SER A 27 -5.40 13.80 -2.12
N THR A 28 -4.19 13.71 -1.57
CA THR A 28 -3.17 12.79 -2.06
C THR A 28 -3.60 11.34 -1.85
N ILE A 29 -4.16 11.03 -0.68
CA ILE A 29 -4.67 9.70 -0.37
C ILE A 29 -5.81 9.32 -1.32
N GLU A 30 -6.74 10.23 -1.55
CA GLU A 30 -7.85 10.01 -2.50
C GLU A 30 -7.33 9.72 -3.90
N TYR A 31 -6.37 10.52 -4.37
CA TYR A 31 -5.74 10.30 -5.67
C TYR A 31 -5.06 8.93 -5.75
N GLN A 32 -4.28 8.58 -4.73
CA GLN A 32 -3.55 7.31 -4.72
C GLN A 32 -4.52 6.12 -4.61
N ALA A 33 -5.62 6.27 -3.90
CA ALA A 33 -6.65 5.23 -3.83
C ALA A 33 -7.26 4.96 -5.20
N GLU A 34 -7.63 5.99 -5.92
CA GLU A 34 -8.18 5.86 -7.27
C GLU A 34 -7.17 5.27 -8.24
N LYS A 35 -5.93 5.73 -8.17
CA LYS A 35 -4.84 5.23 -9.02
C LYS A 35 -4.57 3.75 -8.75
N ALA A 36 -4.55 3.35 -7.48
CA ALA A 36 -4.33 1.95 -7.11
C ALA A 36 -5.47 1.06 -7.58
N ALA A 37 -6.71 1.51 -7.41
CA ALA A 37 -7.88 0.78 -7.91
C ALA A 37 -7.80 0.60 -9.42
N GLN A 38 -7.45 1.65 -10.15
CA GLN A 38 -7.32 1.57 -11.60
C GLN A 38 -6.17 0.64 -12.01
N TYR A 39 -5.06 0.67 -11.29
CA TYR A 39 -3.96 -0.25 -11.54
C TYR A 39 -4.41 -1.70 -11.41
N VAL A 40 -5.12 -2.04 -10.34
CA VAL A 40 -5.62 -3.39 -10.11
C VAL A 40 -6.62 -3.79 -11.19
N CYS A 41 -7.55 -2.92 -11.54
CA CYS A 41 -8.52 -3.18 -12.59
C CYS A 41 -7.87 -3.41 -13.95
N ASN A 42 -6.86 -2.60 -14.29
CA ASN A 42 -6.15 -2.75 -15.55
C ASN A 42 -5.34 -4.05 -15.58
N PHE A 43 -4.66 -4.36 -14.47
CA PHE A 43 -3.87 -5.59 -14.37
C PHE A 43 -4.75 -6.83 -14.50
N CYS A 44 -5.90 -6.83 -13.84
CA CYS A 44 -6.81 -7.97 -13.79
C CYS A 44 -7.84 -7.99 -14.92
N ASN A 45 -7.86 -6.97 -15.77
CA ASN A 45 -8.84 -6.83 -16.85
C ASN A 45 -10.28 -6.76 -16.34
N PHE A 46 -10.50 -6.10 -15.22
CA PHE A 46 -11.85 -5.86 -14.70
C PHE A 46 -12.53 -4.76 -15.51
N ASN A 47 -13.83 -4.88 -15.71
CA ASN A 47 -14.59 -3.96 -16.54
C ASN A 47 -15.02 -2.70 -15.79
N LYS A 48 -15.46 -2.85 -14.56
CA LYS A 48 -15.95 -1.73 -13.74
C LYS A 48 -15.00 -1.48 -12.57
N CYS A 49 -14.46 -0.29 -12.49
CA CYS A 49 -13.51 0.07 -11.46
C CYS A 49 -14.12 1.13 -10.53
N PRO A 50 -14.07 0.98 -9.22
CA PRO A 50 -13.48 -0.14 -8.46
C PRO A 50 -14.45 -1.28 -8.16
N ASP A 51 -15.65 -1.25 -8.73
CA ASP A 51 -16.76 -2.14 -8.34
C ASP A 51 -16.40 -3.63 -8.51
N ASP A 52 -15.69 -3.96 -9.59
CA ASP A 52 -15.35 -5.35 -9.89
C ASP A 52 -14.19 -5.91 -9.05
N ILE A 53 -13.52 -5.08 -8.26
CA ILE A 53 -12.44 -5.57 -7.39
C ILE A 53 -13.03 -6.44 -6.30
N PRO A 54 -12.70 -7.76 -6.26
CA PRO A 54 -13.26 -8.65 -5.25
C PRO A 54 -12.69 -8.39 -3.86
N GLY A 55 -13.40 -8.83 -2.84
CA GLY A 55 -12.96 -8.70 -1.45
C GLY A 55 -11.59 -9.32 -1.19
N ALA A 56 -11.25 -10.39 -1.92
CA ALA A 56 -9.96 -11.04 -1.78
C ALA A 56 -8.78 -10.14 -2.16
N LEU A 57 -8.99 -9.13 -3.00
CA LEU A 57 -7.96 -8.18 -3.41
C LEU A 57 -8.00 -6.85 -2.68
N LYS A 58 -8.89 -6.71 -1.71
CA LYS A 58 -9.11 -5.46 -0.98
C LYS A 58 -7.83 -4.96 -0.30
N PHE A 59 -7.19 -5.79 0.49
CA PHE A 59 -6.01 -5.39 1.25
C PHE A 59 -4.78 -5.25 0.37
N VAL A 60 -4.67 -6.06 -0.68
CA VAL A 60 -3.61 -5.90 -1.69
C VAL A 60 -3.71 -4.52 -2.36
N THR A 61 -4.93 -4.12 -2.71
CA THR A 61 -5.17 -2.81 -3.34
C THR A 61 -4.86 -1.67 -2.37
N VAL A 62 -5.31 -1.78 -1.13
CA VAL A 62 -5.05 -0.78 -0.09
C VAL A 62 -3.54 -0.64 0.15
N ASP A 63 -2.82 -1.74 0.30
CA ASP A 63 -1.38 -1.70 0.55
C ASP A 63 -0.60 -1.15 -0.64
N TYR A 64 -1.03 -1.44 -1.86
CA TYR A 64 -0.45 -0.82 -3.05
C TYR A 64 -0.63 0.70 -3.01
N ALA A 65 -1.82 1.17 -2.66
CA ALA A 65 -2.10 2.60 -2.54
C ALA A 65 -1.20 3.26 -1.47
N ILE A 66 -1.01 2.59 -0.34
CA ILE A 66 -0.13 3.07 0.74
C ILE A 66 1.31 3.15 0.26
N GLY A 67 1.79 2.14 -0.46
CA GLY A 67 3.12 2.17 -1.05
C GLY A 67 3.32 3.36 -1.98
N GLU A 68 2.36 3.63 -2.84
CA GLU A 68 2.39 4.79 -3.73
C GLU A 68 2.35 6.12 -2.95
N PHE A 69 1.53 6.18 -1.89
CA PHE A 69 1.45 7.36 -1.04
C PHE A 69 2.78 7.64 -0.34
N LEU A 70 3.40 6.61 0.23
CA LEU A 70 4.68 6.76 0.93
C LEU A 70 5.80 7.15 -0.04
N GLU A 71 5.79 6.59 -1.23
CA GLU A 71 6.75 6.97 -2.28
C GLU A 71 6.60 8.44 -2.66
N HIS A 72 5.36 8.90 -2.81
CA HIS A 72 5.07 10.31 -3.07
C HIS A 72 5.59 11.20 -1.94
N LYS A 73 5.32 10.84 -0.68
CA LYS A 73 5.80 11.62 0.47
C LYS A 73 7.32 11.62 0.55
N LYS A 74 7.95 10.50 0.26
CA LYS A 74 9.42 10.41 0.23
C LYS A 74 10.02 11.39 -0.78
N THR A 75 9.38 11.53 -1.94
CA THR A 75 9.86 12.41 -3.00
C THR A 75 9.63 13.89 -2.68
N PHE A 76 8.44 14.24 -2.18
CA PHE A 76 8.01 15.63 -2.07
C PHE A 76 8.02 16.20 -0.65
N ALA A 77 7.95 15.36 0.37
CA ALA A 77 7.91 15.80 1.76
C ALA A 77 8.56 14.76 2.69
N PRO A 78 9.86 14.44 2.48
CA PRO A 78 10.51 13.34 3.20
C PRO A 78 10.52 13.51 4.72
N ASN A 79 10.51 14.75 5.21
CA ASN A 79 10.52 15.01 6.65
C ASN A 79 9.27 14.50 7.37
N THR A 80 8.15 14.39 6.66
CA THR A 80 6.89 13.90 7.25
C THR A 80 6.94 12.40 7.56
N LEU A 81 7.86 11.66 6.95
CA LEU A 81 8.01 10.22 7.17
C LEU A 81 8.84 9.87 8.39
N SER A 82 9.44 10.86 9.06
CA SER A 82 10.21 10.63 10.28
C SER A 82 9.35 10.05 11.41
N MET A 83 8.04 10.31 11.40
CA MET A 83 7.10 9.77 12.38
C MET A 83 6.73 8.30 12.13
N LEU A 84 7.02 7.77 10.94
CA LEU A 84 6.69 6.40 10.58
C LEU A 84 7.52 5.42 11.42
N ASN A 85 6.83 4.50 12.09
CA ASN A 85 7.49 3.48 12.90
C ASN A 85 7.68 2.22 12.07
N LEU A 86 8.85 2.08 11.46
CA LEU A 86 9.16 0.94 10.58
C LEU A 86 9.19 -0.39 11.33
N ASP A 87 9.63 -0.40 12.58
CA ASP A 87 9.66 -1.62 13.38
C ASP A 87 8.24 -2.13 13.65
N MET A 88 7.33 -1.24 13.99
CA MET A 88 5.92 -1.58 14.20
C MET A 88 5.27 -2.03 12.89
N ALA A 89 5.57 -1.34 11.79
CA ALA A 89 5.04 -1.68 10.48
C ALA A 89 5.48 -3.08 10.04
N VAL A 90 6.75 -3.42 10.25
CA VAL A 90 7.29 -4.74 9.94
C VAL A 90 6.60 -5.82 10.77
N LYS A 91 6.39 -5.57 12.06
CA LYS A 91 5.70 -6.53 12.95
C LYS A 91 4.28 -6.80 12.48
N GLN A 92 3.55 -5.80 12.04
CA GLN A 92 2.19 -5.97 11.53
C GLN A 92 2.16 -6.82 10.26
N ILE A 93 3.12 -6.61 9.37
CA ILE A 93 3.23 -7.38 8.15
C ILE A 93 3.60 -8.83 8.45
N LYS A 94 4.57 -9.05 9.34
CA LYS A 94 4.99 -10.41 9.74
C LYS A 94 3.86 -11.20 10.40
N ALA A 95 2.98 -10.54 11.13
CA ALA A 95 1.83 -11.19 11.74
C ALA A 95 0.86 -11.74 10.69
N GLY A 96 0.78 -11.11 9.53
CA GLY A 96 -0.10 -11.53 8.43
C GLY A 96 0.57 -12.37 7.37
N ASP A 97 1.90 -12.36 7.30
CA ASP A 97 2.68 -13.04 6.27
C ASP A 97 3.91 -13.70 6.88
N MET A 98 3.92 -15.03 6.87
CA MET A 98 4.98 -15.85 7.46
C MET A 98 6.30 -15.79 6.68
N ASP A 99 6.24 -15.44 5.41
CA ASP A 99 7.38 -15.50 4.49
C ASP A 99 8.06 -14.14 4.29
N THR A 100 7.90 -13.23 5.22
CA THR A 100 8.46 -11.90 5.12
C THR A 100 9.99 -11.96 5.18
N THR A 101 10.63 -11.90 4.03
CA THR A 101 12.10 -11.98 3.92
C THR A 101 12.75 -10.64 3.61
N PHE A 102 11.97 -9.58 3.40
CA PHE A 102 12.55 -8.27 3.17
C PHE A 102 13.23 -7.76 4.45
N ALA A 103 14.43 -7.25 4.30
CA ALA A 103 15.30 -6.94 5.44
C ALA A 103 15.03 -5.56 6.05
N VAL A 104 13.77 -5.20 6.24
CA VAL A 104 13.38 -3.87 6.76
C VAL A 104 13.85 -3.68 8.20
N GLY A 105 13.89 -4.75 9.00
CA GLY A 105 14.34 -4.71 10.38
C GLY A 105 15.81 -5.08 10.60
N GLU A 106 16.55 -5.39 9.56
CA GLU A 106 17.93 -5.89 9.69
C GLU A 106 18.94 -4.76 9.91
N GLY A 107 19.83 -4.97 10.85
CA GLY A 107 20.61 -3.97 11.54
C GLY A 107 21.59 -3.10 10.80
N SER A 108 22.03 -3.44 9.59
CA SER A 108 23.03 -2.62 8.87
C SER A 108 22.44 -1.64 7.88
N LYS A 109 21.11 -1.64 7.70
CA LYS A 109 20.45 -0.77 6.73
C LYS A 109 20.11 0.59 7.33
N THR A 110 20.28 1.64 6.53
CA THR A 110 19.84 2.98 6.90
C THR A 110 18.31 3.05 6.94
N HIS A 111 17.78 4.07 7.61
CA HIS A 111 16.35 4.33 7.65
C HIS A 111 15.77 4.46 6.23
N GLU A 112 16.48 5.15 5.34
CA GLU A 112 16.05 5.32 3.95
C GLU A 112 15.99 4.00 3.21
N GLN A 113 16.98 3.14 3.37
CA GLN A 113 16.99 1.82 2.75
C GLN A 113 15.86 0.94 3.28
N ARG A 114 15.59 1.02 4.57
CA ARG A 114 14.49 0.29 5.21
C ARG A 114 13.13 0.78 4.69
N LEU A 115 12.99 2.09 4.54
CA LEU A 115 11.78 2.68 3.99
C LEU A 115 11.55 2.23 2.54
N ASP A 116 12.59 2.26 1.71
CA ASP A 116 12.50 1.79 0.33
C ASP A 116 12.09 0.32 0.25
N ALA A 117 12.67 -0.52 1.09
CA ALA A 117 12.31 -1.93 1.13
C ALA A 117 10.85 -2.14 1.53
N PHE A 118 10.38 -1.36 2.50
CA PHE A 118 9.00 -1.42 2.95
C PHE A 118 8.02 -0.97 1.85
N ILE A 119 8.30 0.13 1.18
CA ILE A 119 7.49 0.63 0.06
C ILE A 119 7.43 -0.42 -1.05
N ASN A 120 8.56 -0.97 -1.43
CA ASN A 120 8.64 -1.99 -2.49
C ASN A 120 7.84 -3.24 -2.12
N TYR A 121 7.90 -3.65 -0.86
CA TYR A 121 7.12 -4.79 -0.37
C TYR A 121 5.62 -4.52 -0.52
N LEU A 122 5.14 -3.37 -0.06
CA LEU A 122 3.72 -3.02 -0.14
C LEU A 122 3.21 -3.03 -1.59
N LYS A 123 4.04 -2.63 -2.53
CA LYS A 123 3.66 -2.52 -3.94
C LYS A 123 3.78 -3.85 -4.71
N SER A 124 4.49 -4.83 -4.20
CA SER A 124 4.85 -6.02 -4.98
C SER A 124 4.33 -7.35 -4.44
N TYR A 125 4.11 -7.47 -3.13
CA TYR A 125 3.78 -8.78 -2.56
C TYR A 125 2.46 -9.35 -3.09
N GLY A 126 1.53 -8.52 -3.49
CA GLY A 126 0.21 -8.94 -3.93
C GLY A 126 0.10 -9.35 -5.40
N LYS A 127 1.19 -9.30 -6.17
CA LYS A 127 1.13 -9.61 -7.60
C LYS A 127 0.63 -11.01 -7.89
N THR A 128 0.99 -11.99 -7.08
CA THR A 128 0.53 -13.37 -7.24
C THR A 128 -0.99 -13.46 -7.11
N GLU A 129 -1.55 -12.75 -6.12
CA GLU A 129 -3.01 -12.71 -5.94
C GLU A 129 -3.70 -11.99 -7.10
N LEU A 130 -3.11 -10.91 -7.60
CA LEU A 130 -3.64 -10.21 -8.76
C LEU A 130 -3.67 -11.13 -9.98
N MET A 131 -2.61 -11.91 -10.18
CA MET A 131 -2.54 -12.85 -11.31
C MET A 131 -3.62 -13.94 -11.22
N ARG A 132 -3.92 -14.41 -10.00
CA ARG A 132 -4.98 -15.41 -9.79
C ARG A 132 -6.37 -14.89 -10.14
N HIS A 133 -6.59 -13.60 -10.05
CA HIS A 133 -7.89 -12.97 -10.31
C HIS A 133 -7.98 -12.34 -11.69
N ARG A 134 -6.91 -12.44 -12.47
CA ARG A 134 -6.87 -11.84 -13.80
C ARG A 134 -7.86 -12.51 -14.75
N ARG A 135 -8.68 -11.69 -15.40
CA ARG A 135 -9.66 -12.14 -16.38
C ARG A 135 -9.05 -12.13 -17.78
N ILE A 136 -9.52 -13.03 -18.63
CA ILE A 136 -9.15 -13.03 -20.05
C ILE A 136 -9.87 -11.87 -20.71
N LYS A 137 -9.12 -11.07 -21.46
CA LYS A 137 -9.67 -9.95 -22.22
C LYS A 137 -9.64 -10.32 -23.71
N TRP A 138 -10.84 -10.37 -24.30
CA TRP A 138 -11.02 -10.70 -25.71
C TRP A 138 -10.90 -9.46 -26.61
#